data_bc52a44a42c4d579a12342924a6d84bb
#
_entry.id   bc52a44a42c4d579a12342924a6d84bb
#
_cell.length_a   1.000
_cell.length_b   1.000
_cell.length_c   1.000
_cell.angle_alpha   90.00
_cell.angle_beta   90.00
_cell.angle_gamma   90.00
#
_symmetry.space_group_name_H-M   'P 1'
#
loop_
_entity.id
_entity.type
_entity.pdbx_description
1 polymer ?
#
loop_
_entity_poly.entity_id
_entity_poly.type
_entity_poly.pdbx_seq_one_letter_code
_entity_poly.pdbx_strand_id
1 'polypeptide(L)'
;AMQSALRRAGLEPSAINYINAHGTGTRDNDVVEAKALKEIFGDRVPPFSSTKHFFGHALAASGAIEAVICVEALRHQEIPSNPGFLESDPAIGLEPVTKFQRASLTHVMSNSFGFGGNNAVLIFSKPEITPLTRAPESAPVAVTGLGVIGPGAITEREIEKPLPPGKVLVHSCGALADTALLTPNQRRRFGRLVQMSLIAARRSHAPDPSQRLAVAVGTGLGCLEDAGIFLENLISKDEREPMPARFPNSVHNAPAAQIAIDQDACAMNSAPTMGEISFESALWQGMRQLAIGEADCALVGAVDELNKYPLAIGKRWKLWNKKTIPGEGVMIASLTRAENSATPLACVTTVRLGRWRKPFDAGREADWIAAAVDLKNVEIILSGAKGWPDLDENYSAVVAALSARAGRKLEHQTYKQLCGEFHSASAFGFSVAVNLVRGKKCGVLLYTLSPRGAKAICCVQP
;
A
#
# COMPACT_ATOMS: atom_id res chain seq x y z
N ALA A 1 10.78 10.88 8.74
CA ALA A 1 11.03 9.44 8.82
C ALA A 1 12.05 9.14 9.92
N MET A 2 13.27 9.70 9.89
CA MET A 2 14.32 9.45 10.90
C MET A 2 13.87 9.79 12.34
N GLN A 3 13.28 10.96 12.57
CA GLN A 3 12.72 11.35 13.88
C GLN A 3 11.65 10.35 14.38
N SER A 4 10.76 9.89 13.48
CA SER A 4 9.75 8.89 13.84
C SER A 4 10.38 7.54 14.19
N ALA A 5 11.43 7.12 13.46
CA ALA A 5 12.15 5.90 13.77
C ALA A 5 12.85 5.96 15.13
N LEU A 6 13.53 7.06 15.46
CA LEU A 6 14.17 7.29 16.75
C LEU A 6 13.16 7.27 17.89
N ARG A 7 12.08 8.04 17.77
CA ARG A 7 10.99 8.09 18.78
C ARG A 7 10.39 6.69 19.02
N ARG A 8 10.14 5.91 17.94
CA ARG A 8 9.59 4.54 18.06
C ARG A 8 10.56 3.55 18.65
N ALA A 9 11.85 3.76 18.45
CA ALA A 9 12.90 2.95 19.07
C ALA A 9 13.18 3.37 20.53
N GLY A 10 12.66 4.51 20.99
CA GLY A 10 12.99 5.08 22.30
C GLY A 10 14.45 5.51 22.39
N LEU A 11 15.04 5.95 21.29
CA LEU A 11 16.45 6.32 21.20
C LEU A 11 16.64 7.80 20.93
N GLU A 12 17.62 8.39 21.59
CA GLU A 12 18.14 9.71 21.25
C GLU A 12 19.05 9.63 20.02
N PRO A 13 19.16 10.71 19.22
CA PRO A 13 20.03 10.73 18.04
C PRO A 13 21.47 10.30 18.35
N SER A 14 22.01 10.68 19.49
CA SER A 14 23.37 10.35 19.94
C SER A 14 23.64 8.84 20.14
N ALA A 15 22.58 8.02 20.20
CA ALA A 15 22.71 6.56 20.33
C ALA A 15 23.06 5.87 19.00
N ILE A 16 22.84 6.53 17.86
CA ILE A 16 23.14 5.96 16.54
C ILE A 16 24.64 6.02 16.28
N ASN A 17 25.23 4.86 15.95
CA ASN A 17 26.67 4.74 15.75
C ASN A 17 27.08 4.71 14.27
N TYR A 18 26.15 4.37 13.37
CA TYR A 18 26.40 4.34 11.92
C TYR A 18 25.08 4.53 11.17
N ILE A 19 25.15 5.20 10.01
CA ILE A 19 24.03 5.39 9.10
C ILE A 19 24.39 4.83 7.73
N ASN A 20 23.60 3.85 7.25
CA ASN A 20 23.57 3.50 5.83
C ASN A 20 22.62 4.49 5.15
N ALA A 21 23.20 5.46 4.46
CA ALA A 21 22.46 6.53 3.79
C ALA A 21 21.75 6.03 2.53
N HIS A 22 20.64 6.66 2.18
CA HIS A 22 20.02 6.42 0.88
C HIS A 22 20.98 6.72 -0.27
N GLY A 23 21.68 7.86 -0.23
CA GLY A 23 22.89 8.18 -0.99
C GLY A 23 22.90 7.68 -2.42
N THR A 24 22.04 8.24 -3.29
CA THR A 24 21.88 7.80 -4.69
C THR A 24 22.93 8.38 -5.63
N GLY A 25 23.77 9.29 -5.16
CA GLY A 25 24.76 10.01 -6.00
C GLY A 25 24.07 11.03 -6.92
N THR A 26 22.86 11.46 -6.60
CA THR A 26 22.12 12.48 -7.33
C THR A 26 22.11 13.78 -6.54
N ARG A 27 22.31 14.91 -7.26
CA ARG A 27 22.44 16.24 -6.66
C ARG A 27 21.31 16.57 -5.69
N ASP A 28 20.07 16.34 -6.09
CA ASP A 28 18.89 16.72 -5.28
C ASP A 28 18.76 15.85 -4.02
N ASN A 29 18.92 14.53 -4.16
CA ASN A 29 18.79 13.62 -3.03
C ASN A 29 19.87 13.85 -1.98
N ASP A 30 21.14 13.91 -2.40
CA ASP A 30 22.25 13.91 -1.46
C ASP A 30 22.29 15.22 -0.65
N VAL A 31 21.94 16.35 -1.27
CA VAL A 31 21.78 17.63 -0.57
C VAL A 31 20.64 17.61 0.45
N VAL A 32 19.48 17.03 0.08
CA VAL A 32 18.31 16.95 0.96
C VAL A 32 18.56 16.00 2.13
N GLU A 33 19.17 14.84 1.87
CA GLU A 33 19.53 13.88 2.92
C GLU A 33 20.54 14.49 3.90
N ALA A 34 21.58 15.16 3.39
CA ALA A 34 22.57 15.83 4.24
C ALA A 34 21.96 16.89 5.14
N LYS A 35 21.02 17.70 4.62
CA LYS A 35 20.27 18.68 5.42
C LYS A 35 19.48 18.00 6.53
N ALA A 36 18.78 16.91 6.20
CA ALA A 36 17.99 16.17 7.19
C ALA A 36 18.88 15.51 8.26
N LEU A 37 20.06 15.01 7.91
CA LEU A 37 21.04 14.49 8.86
C LEU A 37 21.53 15.59 9.81
N LYS A 38 21.89 16.76 9.28
CA LYS A 38 22.30 17.91 10.11
C LYS A 38 21.19 18.40 11.02
N GLU A 39 19.95 18.42 10.57
CA GLU A 39 18.80 18.84 11.39
C GLU A 39 18.56 17.91 12.57
N ILE A 40 18.78 16.61 12.41
CA ILE A 40 18.50 15.60 13.44
C ILE A 40 19.68 15.40 14.38
N PHE A 41 20.90 15.36 13.84
CA PHE A 41 22.10 15.01 14.59
C PHE A 41 22.96 16.22 14.98
N GLY A 42 22.63 17.43 14.48
CA GLY A 42 23.41 18.64 14.73
C GLY A 42 24.84 18.53 14.18
N ASP A 43 25.78 19.02 14.98
CA ASP A 43 27.22 19.00 14.64
C ASP A 43 27.85 17.62 14.75
N ARG A 44 27.13 16.61 15.29
CA ARG A 44 27.64 15.25 15.53
C ARG A 44 26.91 14.21 14.68
N VAL A 45 26.90 14.41 13.37
CA VAL A 45 26.38 13.40 12.45
C VAL A 45 27.20 12.12 12.60
N PRO A 46 26.57 10.95 12.86
CA PRO A 46 27.28 9.68 12.94
C PRO A 46 28.03 9.36 11.65
N PRO A 47 29.10 8.54 11.68
CA PRO A 47 29.72 8.00 10.48
C PRO A 47 28.64 7.42 9.55
N PHE A 48 28.73 7.74 8.27
CA PHE A 48 27.76 7.26 7.27
C PHE A 48 28.44 6.87 5.98
N SER A 49 27.80 5.98 5.24
CA SER A 49 28.18 5.63 3.87
C SER A 49 26.96 5.19 3.07
N SER A 50 27.03 5.25 1.74
CA SER A 50 26.06 4.61 0.85
C SER A 50 26.65 3.36 0.23
N THR A 51 26.01 2.23 0.47
CA THR A 51 26.47 0.95 -0.08
C THR A 51 25.99 0.71 -1.52
N LYS A 52 25.22 1.62 -2.10
CA LYS A 52 24.81 1.59 -3.52
C LYS A 52 26.01 1.65 -4.48
N HIS A 53 27.14 2.15 -4.01
CA HIS A 53 28.38 2.08 -4.78
C HIS A 53 28.75 0.64 -5.20
N PHE A 54 28.47 -0.36 -4.37
CA PHE A 54 28.82 -1.75 -4.65
C PHE A 54 27.80 -2.49 -5.54
N PHE A 55 26.51 -2.10 -5.46
CA PHE A 55 25.40 -2.88 -6.07
C PHE A 55 24.61 -2.10 -7.11
N GLY A 56 24.85 -0.80 -7.24
CA GLY A 56 23.95 0.10 -7.94
C GLY A 56 22.66 0.34 -7.16
N HIS A 57 21.72 1.03 -7.77
CA HIS A 57 20.41 1.25 -7.21
C HIS A 57 19.43 0.14 -7.62
N ALA A 58 19.23 -0.84 -6.76
CA ALA A 58 18.34 -1.98 -7.00
C ALA A 58 16.84 -1.64 -6.84
N LEU A 59 16.46 -0.36 -6.98
CA LEU A 59 15.08 0.14 -6.89
C LEU A 59 14.37 -0.35 -5.61
N ALA A 60 13.25 -1.04 -5.75
CA ALA A 60 12.46 -1.54 -4.63
C ALA A 60 13.21 -2.53 -3.71
N ALA A 61 14.25 -3.19 -4.20
CA ALA A 61 15.06 -4.12 -3.41
C ALA A 61 16.19 -3.45 -2.62
N SER A 62 16.54 -2.19 -2.92
CA SER A 62 17.67 -1.49 -2.29
C SER A 62 17.58 -1.49 -0.76
N GLY A 63 16.45 -1.10 -0.19
CA GLY A 63 16.28 -1.05 1.25
C GLY A 63 16.42 -2.42 1.95
N ALA A 64 16.05 -3.51 1.27
CA ALA A 64 16.23 -4.87 1.81
C ALA A 64 17.71 -5.28 1.81
N ILE A 65 18.47 -4.96 0.75
CA ILE A 65 19.92 -5.20 0.65
C ILE A 65 20.64 -4.39 1.74
N GLU A 66 20.31 -3.11 1.87
CA GLU A 66 20.89 -2.20 2.85
C GLU A 66 20.59 -2.63 4.29
N ALA A 67 19.39 -3.18 4.54
CA ALA A 67 19.03 -3.76 5.83
C ALA A 67 19.94 -4.95 6.19
N VAL A 68 20.23 -5.85 5.25
CA VAL A 68 21.17 -6.97 5.45
C VAL A 68 22.56 -6.43 5.76
N ILE A 69 23.04 -5.42 5.03
CA ILE A 69 24.34 -4.81 5.28
C ILE A 69 24.42 -4.18 6.68
N CYS A 70 23.36 -3.51 7.13
CA CYS A 70 23.31 -2.96 8.49
C CYS A 70 23.40 -4.05 9.56
N VAL A 71 22.74 -5.19 9.36
CA VAL A 71 22.85 -6.36 10.26
C VAL A 71 24.27 -6.92 10.26
N GLU A 72 24.90 -7.06 9.09
CA GLU A 72 26.28 -7.54 9.01
C GLU A 72 27.28 -6.53 9.60
N ALA A 73 27.08 -5.22 9.43
CA ALA A 73 27.87 -4.19 10.10
C ALA A 73 27.83 -4.35 11.63
N LEU A 74 26.64 -4.58 12.20
CA LEU A 74 26.48 -4.87 13.64
C LEU A 74 27.17 -6.17 14.06
N ARG A 75 27.09 -7.24 13.27
CA ARG A 75 27.71 -8.54 13.57
C ARG A 75 29.23 -8.47 13.56
N HIS A 76 29.79 -7.80 12.56
CA HIS A 76 31.24 -7.71 12.36
C HIS A 76 31.87 -6.52 13.08
N GLN A 77 31.06 -5.60 13.60
CA GLN A 77 31.53 -4.35 14.22
C GLN A 77 32.40 -3.54 13.25
N GLU A 78 31.92 -3.42 12.02
CA GLU A 78 32.61 -2.76 10.91
C GLU A 78 31.66 -1.81 10.18
N ILE A 79 32.18 -0.63 9.79
CA ILE A 79 31.44 0.35 8.99
C ILE A 79 31.84 0.17 7.52
N PRO A 80 30.88 -0.11 6.61
CA PRO A 80 31.16 -0.17 5.18
C PRO A 80 31.65 1.17 4.64
N SER A 81 32.56 1.11 3.65
CA SER A 81 33.14 2.29 3.03
C SER A 81 32.29 2.80 1.85
N ASN A 82 32.59 4.03 1.44
CA ASN A 82 32.13 4.68 0.21
C ASN A 82 33.33 5.02 -0.69
N PRO A 83 33.96 4.03 -1.32
CA PRO A 83 35.27 4.19 -1.95
C PRO A 83 35.26 5.08 -3.19
N GLY A 84 34.09 5.38 -3.76
CA GLY A 84 33.93 6.29 -4.91
C GLY A 84 33.93 7.78 -4.56
N PHE A 85 34.06 8.15 -3.28
CA PHE A 85 34.14 9.54 -2.87
C PHE A 85 35.53 10.14 -3.24
N LEU A 86 35.50 11.19 -4.05
CA LEU A 86 36.70 11.86 -4.55
C LEU A 86 36.85 13.28 -4.03
N GLU A 87 35.76 14.02 -3.92
CA GLU A 87 35.77 15.43 -3.58
C GLU A 87 34.50 15.80 -2.79
N SER A 88 34.66 16.69 -1.82
CA SER A 88 33.56 17.18 -0.98
C SER A 88 32.74 18.23 -1.76
N ASP A 89 31.42 18.04 -1.83
CA ASP A 89 30.50 19.03 -2.34
C ASP A 89 30.15 20.03 -1.23
N PRO A 90 30.45 21.34 -1.39
CA PRO A 90 30.13 22.36 -0.40
C PRO A 90 28.62 22.46 -0.09
N ALA A 91 27.74 22.09 -1.05
CA ALA A 91 26.30 22.09 -0.85
C ALA A 91 25.85 20.98 0.11
N ILE A 92 26.59 19.88 0.19
CA ILE A 92 26.38 18.74 1.10
C ILE A 92 27.04 19.03 2.43
N GLY A 93 28.32 19.40 2.42
CA GLY A 93 29.14 19.74 3.58
C GLY A 93 29.17 18.61 4.64
N LEU A 94 29.11 17.35 4.21
CA LEU A 94 29.34 16.14 4.98
C LEU A 94 30.17 15.17 4.15
N GLU A 95 31.05 14.43 4.81
CA GLU A 95 31.91 13.46 4.14
C GLU A 95 31.58 12.04 4.60
N PRO A 96 31.36 11.09 3.67
CA PRO A 96 31.10 9.70 4.03
C PRO A 96 32.39 9.01 4.47
N VAL A 97 32.25 7.85 5.12
CA VAL A 97 33.36 6.98 5.44
C VAL A 97 33.94 6.41 4.14
N THR A 98 35.19 6.71 3.83
CA THR A 98 35.86 6.32 2.57
C THR A 98 36.60 4.99 2.61
N LYS A 99 36.88 4.46 3.82
CA LYS A 99 37.57 3.18 4.05
C LYS A 99 36.82 2.35 5.07
N PHE A 100 36.83 1.02 4.92
CA PHE A 100 36.33 0.13 5.94
C PHE A 100 37.05 0.40 7.27
N GLN A 101 36.27 0.52 8.34
CA GLN A 101 36.83 0.76 9.66
C GLN A 101 36.07 -0.03 10.73
N ARG A 102 36.80 -0.51 11.75
CA ARG A 102 36.20 -1.13 12.92
C ARG A 102 35.63 -0.06 13.82
N ALA A 103 34.45 -0.32 14.38
CA ALA A 103 33.78 0.58 15.30
C ALA A 103 32.92 -0.21 16.29
N SER A 104 32.73 0.35 17.49
CA SER A 104 31.75 -0.22 18.42
C SER A 104 30.34 0.19 17.98
N LEU A 105 29.61 -0.73 17.36
CA LEU A 105 28.28 -0.51 16.85
C LEU A 105 27.24 -1.15 17.77
N THR A 106 26.29 -0.36 18.25
CA THR A 106 25.17 -0.76 19.08
C THR A 106 23.85 -0.55 18.36
N HIS A 107 23.69 0.59 17.71
CA HIS A 107 22.52 0.97 16.92
C HIS A 107 22.96 1.49 15.55
N VAL A 108 22.38 0.94 14.51
CA VAL A 108 22.66 1.30 13.11
C VAL A 108 21.35 1.72 12.44
N MET A 109 21.38 2.82 11.71
CA MET A 109 20.23 3.34 10.97
C MET A 109 20.38 3.07 9.48
N SER A 110 19.32 2.67 8.80
CA SER A 110 19.24 2.53 7.34
C SER A 110 18.16 3.46 6.80
N ASN A 111 18.54 4.34 5.88
CA ASN A 111 17.66 5.30 5.23
C ASN A 111 17.27 4.85 3.83
N SER A 112 15.99 4.93 3.51
CA SER A 112 15.47 4.70 2.15
C SER A 112 14.47 5.80 1.82
N PHE A 113 14.81 6.64 0.84
CA PHE A 113 14.00 7.78 0.44
C PHE A 113 13.54 7.61 -1.01
N GLY A 114 12.23 7.57 -1.21
CA GLY A 114 11.62 7.30 -2.50
C GLY A 114 10.94 8.53 -3.11
N PHE A 115 10.73 8.47 -4.41
CA PHE A 115 9.96 9.49 -5.12
C PHE A 115 8.59 9.73 -4.48
N GLY A 116 8.15 10.99 -4.46
CA GLY A 116 6.88 11.37 -3.86
C GLY A 116 6.87 11.39 -2.32
N GLY A 117 8.07 11.35 -1.68
CA GLY A 117 8.18 11.47 -0.21
C GLY A 117 7.88 10.17 0.55
N ASN A 118 7.88 9.03 -0.12
CA ASN A 118 7.82 7.72 0.55
C ASN A 118 9.16 7.40 1.18
N ASN A 119 9.29 7.73 2.45
CA ASN A 119 10.52 7.58 3.21
C ASN A 119 10.38 6.48 4.26
N ALA A 120 11.32 5.55 4.28
CA ALA A 120 11.43 4.50 5.27
C ALA A 120 12.77 4.57 5.99
N VAL A 121 12.75 4.40 7.30
CA VAL A 121 13.96 4.33 8.13
C VAL A 121 13.85 3.14 9.05
N LEU A 122 14.89 2.33 9.07
CA LEU A 122 15.03 1.18 9.96
C LEU A 122 16.17 1.43 10.95
N ILE A 123 15.96 1.05 12.20
CA ILE A 123 17.02 1.02 13.21
C ILE A 123 17.23 -0.42 13.64
N PHE A 124 18.44 -0.89 13.52
CA PHE A 124 18.89 -2.20 13.97
C PHE A 124 19.73 -2.04 15.23
N SER A 125 19.49 -2.88 16.23
CA SER A 125 20.19 -2.87 17.51
C SER A 125 20.74 -4.25 17.83
N LYS A 126 21.79 -4.32 18.65
CA LYS A 126 22.25 -5.59 19.21
C LYS A 126 21.12 -6.26 20.02
N PRO A 127 20.96 -7.59 19.93
CA PRO A 127 19.82 -8.29 20.55
C PRO A 127 19.72 -8.12 22.08
N GLU A 128 20.85 -7.91 22.75
CA GLU A 128 20.91 -7.84 24.21
C GLU A 128 20.37 -6.51 24.79
N ILE A 129 20.08 -5.52 23.93
CA ILE A 129 19.87 -4.14 24.41
C ILE A 129 18.39 -3.74 24.44
N THR A 130 17.54 -4.35 23.64
CA THR A 130 16.16 -3.88 23.52
C THR A 130 15.16 -5.02 23.62
N PRO A 131 14.32 -5.07 24.66
CA PRO A 131 13.16 -5.96 24.67
C PRO A 131 12.20 -5.59 23.53
N LEU A 132 11.79 -6.57 22.75
CA LEU A 132 10.75 -6.38 21.75
C LEU A 132 9.43 -6.06 22.47
N THR A 133 9.03 -4.81 22.48
CA THR A 133 7.65 -4.44 22.83
C THR A 133 6.74 -4.86 21.68
N ARG A 134 5.83 -5.79 21.95
CA ARG A 134 4.81 -6.19 20.97
C ARG A 134 3.95 -4.96 20.67
N ALA A 135 3.89 -4.58 19.40
CA ALA A 135 2.98 -3.52 19.00
C ALA A 135 1.53 -3.92 19.32
N PRO A 136 0.66 -2.98 19.72
CA PRO A 136 -0.73 -3.26 20.02
C PRO A 136 -1.41 -3.93 18.81
N GLU A 137 -2.34 -4.84 19.09
CA GLU A 137 -3.23 -5.41 18.07
C GLU A 137 -4.08 -4.28 17.47
N SER A 138 -4.51 -4.45 16.21
CA SER A 138 -5.34 -3.45 15.55
C SER A 138 -6.65 -3.25 16.34
N ALA A 139 -6.94 -2.02 16.74
CA ALA A 139 -8.23 -1.65 17.31
C ALA A 139 -9.28 -1.44 16.19
N PRO A 140 -10.58 -1.57 16.49
CA PRO A 140 -11.64 -1.23 15.55
C PRO A 140 -11.52 0.22 15.06
N VAL A 141 -11.85 0.45 13.79
CA VAL A 141 -11.83 1.78 13.18
C VAL A 141 -13.18 2.11 12.55
N ALA A 142 -13.54 3.38 12.57
CA ALA A 142 -14.70 3.93 11.90
C ALA A 142 -14.35 4.31 10.46
N VAL A 143 -15.21 3.93 9.52
CA VAL A 143 -15.20 4.44 8.14
C VAL A 143 -16.02 5.70 8.11
N THR A 144 -15.40 6.85 7.84
CA THR A 144 -16.05 8.16 7.87
C THR A 144 -16.35 8.72 6.48
N GLY A 145 -15.70 8.20 5.45
CA GLY A 145 -15.94 8.60 4.08
C GLY A 145 -15.48 7.56 3.08
N LEU A 146 -16.08 7.58 1.89
CA LEU A 146 -15.74 6.71 0.75
C LEU A 146 -15.69 7.52 -0.53
N GLY A 147 -14.63 7.36 -1.30
CA GLY A 147 -14.52 7.82 -2.67
C GLY A 147 -14.30 6.65 -3.61
N VAL A 148 -15.23 6.44 -4.53
CA VAL A 148 -15.20 5.29 -5.46
C VAL A 148 -15.27 5.79 -6.89
N ILE A 149 -14.43 5.21 -7.77
CA ILE A 149 -14.57 5.31 -9.23
C ILE A 149 -14.52 3.89 -9.77
N GLY A 150 -15.59 3.46 -10.39
CA GLY A 150 -15.75 2.13 -10.97
C GLY A 150 -16.41 2.19 -12.33
N PRO A 151 -16.54 1.06 -13.04
CA PRO A 151 -17.22 0.99 -14.32
C PRO A 151 -18.67 1.46 -14.22
N GLY A 152 -19.09 2.30 -15.16
CA GLY A 152 -20.48 2.74 -15.26
C GLY A 152 -20.88 3.90 -14.37
N ALA A 153 -19.93 4.78 -13.97
CA ALA A 153 -20.20 5.96 -13.13
C ALA A 153 -21.03 5.64 -11.86
N ILE A 154 -20.67 4.55 -11.18
CA ILE A 154 -21.38 4.10 -9.99
C ILE A 154 -21.14 5.10 -8.87
N THR A 155 -22.12 5.94 -8.62
CA THR A 155 -22.26 6.71 -7.40
C THR A 155 -22.64 5.76 -6.26
N GLU A 156 -22.46 6.16 -4.99
CA GLU A 156 -22.82 5.37 -3.82
C GLU A 156 -24.25 4.75 -3.90
N ARG A 157 -25.15 5.37 -4.68
CA ARG A 157 -26.55 4.93 -4.88
C ARG A 157 -26.73 3.82 -5.92
N GLU A 158 -25.74 3.56 -6.79
CA GLU A 158 -25.89 2.64 -7.94
C GLU A 158 -25.20 1.28 -7.74
N ILE A 159 -24.49 1.09 -6.61
CA ILE A 159 -23.88 -0.20 -6.25
C ILE A 159 -24.93 -1.32 -6.10
N GLU A 160 -26.19 -0.97 -5.89
CA GLU A 160 -27.29 -1.94 -5.71
C GLU A 160 -27.85 -2.52 -7.01
N LYS A 161 -27.53 -1.93 -8.17
CA LYS A 161 -28.07 -2.40 -9.46
C LYS A 161 -27.07 -3.26 -10.21
N PRO A 162 -27.41 -4.51 -10.60
CA PRO A 162 -26.58 -5.29 -11.51
C PRO A 162 -26.42 -4.53 -12.81
N LEU A 163 -25.19 -4.46 -13.32
CA LEU A 163 -24.91 -3.92 -14.66
C LEU A 163 -25.70 -4.72 -15.70
N PRO A 164 -26.38 -4.07 -16.66
CA PRO A 164 -27.10 -4.78 -17.70
C PRO A 164 -26.15 -5.69 -18.47
N PRO A 165 -26.58 -6.91 -18.86
CA PRO A 165 -25.79 -7.81 -19.65
C PRO A 165 -25.57 -7.20 -21.03
N GLY A 166 -24.42 -6.57 -21.24
CA GLY A 166 -24.04 -5.97 -22.52
C GLY A 166 -22.83 -6.68 -23.13
N LYS A 167 -22.61 -6.48 -24.42
CA LYS A 167 -21.48 -7.00 -25.21
C LYS A 167 -20.11 -6.41 -24.79
N VAL A 168 -19.96 -5.88 -23.59
CA VAL A 168 -18.74 -5.21 -23.14
C VAL A 168 -17.75 -6.26 -22.70
N LEU A 169 -16.65 -6.40 -23.45
CA LEU A 169 -15.55 -7.29 -23.13
C LEU A 169 -14.66 -6.78 -21.99
N VAL A 170 -14.93 -5.58 -21.47
CA VAL A 170 -14.15 -4.94 -20.40
C VAL A 170 -15.04 -4.07 -19.51
N HIS A 171 -14.75 -4.05 -18.21
CA HIS A 171 -15.34 -3.14 -17.25
C HIS A 171 -14.44 -1.91 -17.07
N SER A 172 -14.53 -0.94 -17.97
CA SER A 172 -13.75 0.30 -17.90
C SER A 172 -14.56 1.46 -17.31
N CYS A 173 -13.91 2.31 -16.54
CA CYS A 173 -14.48 3.56 -16.03
C CYS A 173 -14.72 4.62 -17.12
N GLY A 174 -14.30 4.38 -18.36
CA GLY A 174 -14.43 5.33 -19.46
C GLY A 174 -13.68 6.65 -19.22
N ALA A 175 -14.23 7.77 -19.67
CA ALA A 175 -13.72 9.09 -19.34
C ALA A 175 -13.94 9.38 -17.86
N LEU A 176 -12.92 9.95 -17.19
CA LEU A 176 -13.03 10.26 -15.76
C LEU A 176 -14.04 11.39 -15.54
N ALA A 177 -15.05 11.11 -14.74
CA ALA A 177 -15.93 12.14 -14.20
C ALA A 177 -15.18 12.97 -13.13
N ASP A 178 -15.70 14.17 -12.82
CA ASP A 178 -15.18 15.06 -11.78
C ASP A 178 -13.70 15.47 -11.94
N THR A 179 -13.20 15.50 -13.18
CA THR A 179 -11.86 16.05 -13.47
C THR A 179 -11.74 17.54 -13.05
N ALA A 180 -12.86 18.22 -12.80
CA ALA A 180 -12.90 19.55 -12.21
C ALA A 180 -12.31 19.59 -10.78
N LEU A 181 -12.31 18.46 -10.08
CA LEU A 181 -11.62 18.32 -8.78
C LEU A 181 -10.10 18.38 -8.93
N LEU A 182 -9.53 18.20 -10.13
CA LEU A 182 -8.09 18.26 -10.37
C LEU A 182 -7.69 19.63 -10.91
N THR A 183 -6.54 20.15 -10.47
CA THR A 183 -5.96 21.36 -11.06
C THR A 183 -5.56 21.10 -12.52
N PRO A 184 -5.49 22.16 -13.38
CA PRO A 184 -5.02 21.99 -14.76
C PRO A 184 -3.64 21.35 -14.86
N ASN A 185 -2.75 21.62 -13.89
CA ASN A 185 -1.41 21.05 -13.83
C ASN A 185 -1.47 19.55 -13.49
N GLN A 186 -2.29 19.12 -12.52
CA GLN A 186 -2.48 17.72 -12.17
C GLN A 186 -3.02 16.93 -13.36
N ARG A 187 -4.03 17.43 -14.07
CA ARG A 187 -4.59 16.79 -15.27
C ARG A 187 -3.56 16.58 -16.39
N ARG A 188 -2.61 17.52 -16.54
CA ARG A 188 -1.57 17.46 -17.58
C ARG A 188 -0.41 16.55 -17.19
N ARG A 189 0.00 16.54 -15.92
CA ARG A 189 1.23 15.89 -15.45
C ARG A 189 1.04 14.44 -15.03
N PHE A 190 -0.13 14.07 -14.55
CA PHE A 190 -0.36 12.74 -13.97
C PHE A 190 -1.09 11.82 -14.94
N GLY A 191 -0.67 10.56 -14.95
CA GLY A 191 -1.36 9.48 -15.64
C GLY A 191 -2.73 9.18 -15.02
N ARG A 192 -3.52 8.37 -15.72
CA ARG A 192 -4.89 8.02 -15.36
C ARG A 192 -5.00 7.47 -13.94
N LEU A 193 -4.11 6.53 -13.57
CA LEU A 193 -4.12 5.89 -12.25
C LEU A 193 -4.05 6.91 -11.11
N VAL A 194 -3.14 7.87 -11.21
CA VAL A 194 -2.96 8.94 -10.21
C VAL A 194 -4.15 9.88 -10.19
N GLN A 195 -4.70 10.25 -11.36
CA GLN A 195 -5.88 11.10 -11.45
C GLN A 195 -7.10 10.46 -10.77
N MET A 196 -7.36 9.18 -11.02
CA MET A 196 -8.44 8.42 -10.35
C MET A 196 -8.26 8.44 -8.84
N SER A 197 -7.03 8.21 -8.37
CA SER A 197 -6.71 8.16 -6.95
C SER A 197 -6.92 9.50 -6.24
N LEU A 198 -6.50 10.60 -6.85
CA LEU A 198 -6.71 11.96 -6.31
C LEU A 198 -8.19 12.31 -6.24
N ILE A 199 -8.96 12.03 -7.29
CA ILE A 199 -10.41 12.27 -7.31
C ILE A 199 -11.09 11.47 -6.20
N ALA A 200 -10.77 10.17 -6.07
CA ALA A 200 -11.35 9.33 -5.03
C ALA A 200 -10.98 9.80 -3.62
N ALA A 201 -9.71 10.19 -3.40
CA ALA A 201 -9.29 10.73 -2.11
C ALA A 201 -10.07 11.99 -1.72
N ARG A 202 -10.22 12.94 -2.63
CA ARG A 202 -10.97 14.18 -2.39
C ARG A 202 -12.48 13.96 -2.19
N ARG A 203 -13.04 12.88 -2.73
CA ARG A 203 -14.42 12.47 -2.46
C ARG A 203 -14.59 11.82 -1.10
N SER A 204 -13.56 11.14 -0.58
CA SER A 204 -13.62 10.38 0.66
C SER A 204 -13.30 11.21 1.91
N HIS A 205 -12.59 12.32 1.76
CA HIS A 205 -12.02 13.06 2.87
C HIS A 205 -11.95 14.56 2.58
N ALA A 206 -12.31 15.35 3.56
CA ALA A 206 -12.01 16.78 3.61
C ALA A 206 -10.73 16.98 4.44
N PRO A 207 -9.69 17.67 3.91
CA PRO A 207 -8.46 17.92 4.65
C PRO A 207 -8.71 18.67 5.95
N ASP A 208 -8.11 18.17 7.04
CA ASP A 208 -8.03 18.83 8.33
C ASP A 208 -6.56 18.97 8.73
N PRO A 209 -5.96 20.15 8.61
CA PRO A 209 -4.54 20.38 8.92
C PRO A 209 -4.15 20.09 10.37
N SER A 210 -5.13 20.02 11.29
CA SER A 210 -4.89 19.68 12.70
C SER A 210 -4.64 18.20 12.92
N GLN A 211 -4.99 17.34 11.96
CA GLN A 211 -4.90 15.89 12.05
C GLN A 211 -3.64 15.36 11.36
N ARG A 212 -2.99 14.41 12.02
CA ARG A 212 -1.90 13.64 11.39
C ARG A 212 -2.50 12.57 10.49
N LEU A 213 -2.44 12.82 9.19
CA LEU A 213 -3.00 11.95 8.17
C LEU A 213 -1.99 10.91 7.70
N ALA A 214 -2.35 9.62 7.77
CA ALA A 214 -1.65 8.52 7.12
C ALA A 214 -2.31 8.19 5.78
N VAL A 215 -1.51 7.77 4.79
CA VAL A 215 -1.97 7.36 3.47
C VAL A 215 -1.44 5.97 3.13
N ALA A 216 -2.33 5.03 2.82
CA ALA A 216 -1.96 3.69 2.34
C ALA A 216 -2.83 3.32 1.14
N VAL A 217 -2.25 3.31 -0.06
CA VAL A 217 -2.97 2.98 -1.30
C VAL A 217 -2.30 1.83 -2.03
N GLY A 218 -2.98 0.69 -2.03
CA GLY A 218 -2.51 -0.52 -2.68
C GLY A 218 -2.72 -0.50 -4.19
N THR A 219 -1.91 -1.29 -4.90
CA THR A 219 -2.08 -1.53 -6.33
C THR A 219 -1.53 -2.92 -6.67
N GLY A 220 -2.07 -3.55 -7.69
CA GLY A 220 -1.53 -4.83 -8.15
C GLY A 220 -0.45 -4.69 -9.20
N LEU A 221 -0.61 -3.74 -10.12
CA LEU A 221 0.27 -3.54 -11.27
C LEU A 221 0.93 -2.15 -11.32
N GLY A 222 0.52 -1.24 -10.46
CA GLY A 222 1.05 0.12 -10.41
C GLY A 222 0.72 0.95 -11.65
N CYS A 223 1.51 1.99 -11.87
CA CYS A 223 1.38 2.91 -13.00
C CYS A 223 1.90 2.28 -14.30
N LEU A 224 1.28 1.20 -14.73
CA LEU A 224 1.76 0.38 -15.84
C LEU A 224 1.69 1.12 -17.20
N GLU A 225 0.76 2.06 -17.37
CA GLU A 225 0.70 2.91 -18.57
C GLU A 225 1.92 3.84 -18.66
N ASP A 226 2.22 4.58 -17.58
CA ASP A 226 3.38 5.49 -17.55
C ASP A 226 4.70 4.72 -17.68
N ALA A 227 4.83 3.57 -17.01
CA ALA A 227 5.98 2.69 -17.12
C ALA A 227 6.15 2.14 -18.54
N GLY A 228 5.05 1.70 -19.16
CA GLY A 228 5.06 1.18 -20.53
C GLY A 228 5.43 2.24 -21.56
N ILE A 229 4.86 3.44 -21.49
CA ILE A 229 5.20 4.56 -22.38
C ILE A 229 6.68 4.93 -22.22
N PHE A 230 7.17 4.98 -20.96
CA PHE A 230 8.57 5.27 -20.68
C PHE A 230 9.50 4.24 -21.32
N LEU A 231 9.23 2.94 -21.13
CA LEU A 231 10.02 1.85 -21.69
C LEU A 231 9.93 1.77 -23.23
N GLU A 232 8.74 1.94 -23.81
CA GLU A 232 8.57 1.99 -25.27
C GLU A 232 9.38 3.12 -25.89
N ASN A 233 9.42 4.28 -25.24
CA ASN A 233 10.23 5.41 -25.69
C ASN A 233 11.73 5.09 -25.64
N LEU A 234 12.22 4.54 -24.52
CA LEU A 234 13.63 4.15 -24.38
C LEU A 234 14.06 3.16 -25.46
N ILE A 235 13.26 2.11 -25.68
CA ILE A 235 13.56 1.07 -26.68
C ILE A 235 13.51 1.65 -28.10
N SER A 236 12.50 2.43 -28.43
CA SER A 236 12.32 2.97 -29.80
C SER A 236 13.34 4.05 -30.15
N LYS A 237 13.94 4.71 -29.18
CA LYS A 237 14.94 5.77 -29.33
C LYS A 237 16.36 5.33 -29.02
N ASP A 238 16.58 4.03 -28.82
CA ASP A 238 17.89 3.46 -28.51
C ASP A 238 18.54 4.18 -27.31
N GLU A 239 17.73 4.47 -26.27
CA GLU A 239 18.10 5.17 -25.03
C GLU A 239 18.64 6.61 -25.19
N ARG A 240 18.56 7.20 -26.41
CA ARG A 240 19.14 8.52 -26.69
C ARG A 240 18.27 9.70 -26.25
N GLU A 241 16.95 9.47 -26.16
CA GLU A 241 16.00 10.53 -25.80
C GLU A 241 15.06 10.08 -24.68
N PRO A 242 15.54 9.89 -23.44
CA PRO A 242 14.71 9.46 -22.33
C PRO A 242 13.66 10.52 -21.99
N MET A 243 12.50 10.07 -21.47
CA MET A 243 11.42 10.95 -20.98
C MET A 243 11.49 11.07 -19.44
N PRO A 244 12.40 11.90 -18.87
CA PRO A 244 12.64 11.92 -17.43
C PRO A 244 11.41 12.32 -16.61
N ALA A 245 10.49 13.11 -17.19
CA ALA A 245 9.26 13.52 -16.53
C ALA A 245 8.26 12.37 -16.31
N ARG A 246 8.37 11.27 -17.07
CA ARG A 246 7.52 10.08 -16.91
C ARG A 246 8.03 9.14 -15.82
N PHE A 247 9.34 9.11 -15.58
CA PHE A 247 9.96 8.18 -14.66
C PHE A 247 9.41 8.29 -13.21
N PRO A 248 9.28 9.48 -12.60
CA PRO A 248 8.68 9.61 -11.27
C PRO A 248 7.21 9.18 -11.18
N ASN A 249 6.49 9.16 -12.31
CA ASN A 249 5.10 8.74 -12.36
C ASN A 249 4.94 7.23 -12.64
N SER A 250 6.00 6.54 -13.05
CA SER A 250 5.96 5.11 -13.39
C SER A 250 6.06 4.18 -12.18
N VAL A 251 6.34 4.71 -10.99
CA VAL A 251 6.54 3.92 -9.78
C VAL A 251 5.21 3.59 -9.10
N HIS A 252 5.12 2.42 -8.48
CA HIS A 252 3.90 1.91 -7.85
C HIS A 252 3.34 2.81 -6.74
N ASN A 253 4.19 3.57 -6.08
CA ASN A 253 3.79 4.47 -5.00
C ASN A 253 3.26 5.85 -5.47
N ALA A 254 3.29 6.15 -6.77
CA ALA A 254 2.85 7.45 -7.27
C ALA A 254 1.42 7.83 -6.82
N PRO A 255 0.40 6.95 -6.83
CA PRO A 255 -0.92 7.27 -6.29
C PRO A 255 -0.91 7.70 -4.83
N ALA A 256 -0.31 6.89 -3.94
CA ALA A 256 -0.23 7.19 -2.52
C ALA A 256 0.56 8.47 -2.24
N ALA A 257 1.69 8.66 -2.96
CA ALA A 257 2.53 9.83 -2.84
C ALA A 257 1.80 11.13 -3.25
N GLN A 258 1.09 11.10 -4.37
CA GLN A 258 0.38 12.28 -4.85
C GLN A 258 -0.84 12.62 -3.97
N ILE A 259 -1.51 11.64 -3.38
CA ILE A 259 -2.54 11.87 -2.36
C ILE A 259 -1.90 12.52 -1.12
N ALA A 260 -0.78 12.00 -0.64
CA ALA A 260 -0.11 12.55 0.54
C ALA A 260 0.33 14.01 0.34
N ILE A 261 0.89 14.33 -0.83
CA ILE A 261 1.27 15.69 -1.19
C ILE A 261 0.04 16.61 -1.30
N ASP A 262 -1.03 16.12 -1.92
CA ASP A 262 -2.28 16.87 -2.13
C ASP A 262 -3.01 17.19 -0.82
N GLN A 263 -2.86 16.32 0.18
CA GLN A 263 -3.54 16.40 1.48
C GLN A 263 -2.61 16.86 2.63
N ASP A 264 -1.38 17.30 2.33
CA ASP A 264 -0.35 17.63 3.33
C ASP A 264 -0.15 16.55 4.39
N ALA A 265 -0.25 15.28 3.99
CA ALA A 265 -0.16 14.14 4.88
C ALA A 265 1.28 13.91 5.35
N CYS A 266 1.53 14.10 6.65
CA CYS A 266 2.87 14.01 7.26
C CYS A 266 3.09 12.72 8.07
N ALA A 267 2.06 11.84 8.24
CA ALA A 267 2.22 10.55 8.88
C ALA A 267 2.70 9.48 7.86
N MET A 268 2.38 8.20 8.08
CA MET A 268 2.80 7.12 7.18
C MET A 268 2.28 7.33 5.76
N ASN A 269 3.16 7.14 4.77
CA ASN A 269 2.79 6.97 3.37
C ASN A 269 3.28 5.60 2.87
N SER A 270 2.37 4.78 2.32
CA SER A 270 2.68 3.42 1.89
C SER A 270 1.88 3.02 0.65
N ALA A 271 2.50 2.19 -0.20
CA ALA A 271 1.87 1.63 -1.39
C ALA A 271 2.09 0.11 -1.44
N PRO A 272 1.30 -0.68 -0.71
CA PRO A 272 1.43 -2.12 -0.73
C PRO A 272 1.08 -2.71 -2.11
N THR A 273 1.96 -3.59 -2.62
CA THR A 273 1.81 -4.27 -3.91
C THR A 273 1.81 -5.78 -3.69
N MET A 274 0.71 -6.25 -3.12
CA MET A 274 0.51 -7.64 -2.68
C MET A 274 -0.48 -8.41 -3.58
N GLY A 275 -0.60 -8.00 -4.86
CA GLY A 275 -1.56 -8.59 -5.78
C GLY A 275 -3.00 -8.42 -5.29
N GLU A 276 -3.75 -9.50 -5.23
CA GLU A 276 -5.18 -9.50 -4.92
C GLU A 276 -5.51 -9.04 -3.48
N ILE A 277 -4.53 -9.00 -2.58
CA ILE A 277 -4.70 -8.54 -1.19
C ILE A 277 -4.03 -7.18 -0.93
N SER A 278 -3.74 -6.41 -1.99
CA SER A 278 -3.11 -5.08 -1.86
C SER A 278 -3.97 -4.11 -1.06
N PHE A 279 -5.29 -4.16 -1.25
CA PHE A 279 -6.23 -3.34 -0.48
C PHE A 279 -6.24 -3.69 1.00
N GLU A 280 -6.39 -4.97 1.34
CA GLU A 280 -6.43 -5.41 2.74
C GLU A 280 -5.10 -5.15 3.44
N SER A 281 -3.99 -5.18 2.69
CA SER A 281 -2.67 -4.78 3.21
C SER A 281 -2.61 -3.29 3.51
N ALA A 282 -3.19 -2.44 2.66
CA ALA A 282 -3.30 -1.00 2.89
C ALA A 282 -4.21 -0.69 4.10
N LEU A 283 -5.36 -1.36 4.18
CA LEU A 283 -6.30 -1.23 5.27
C LEU A 283 -5.67 -1.62 6.62
N TRP A 284 -4.99 -2.78 6.66
CA TRP A 284 -4.26 -3.22 7.85
C TRP A 284 -3.20 -2.21 8.31
N GLN A 285 -2.44 -1.63 7.37
CA GLN A 285 -1.44 -0.61 7.69
C GLN A 285 -2.07 0.66 8.25
N GLY A 286 -3.15 1.16 7.64
CA GLY A 286 -3.89 2.33 8.14
C GLY A 286 -4.44 2.10 9.55
N MET A 287 -5.13 0.97 9.79
CA MET A 287 -5.62 0.60 11.11
C MET A 287 -4.50 0.55 12.16
N ARG A 288 -3.34 0.00 11.78
CA ARG A 288 -2.19 -0.05 12.67
C ARG A 288 -1.66 1.34 13.03
N GLN A 289 -1.59 2.29 12.09
CA GLN A 289 -1.14 3.65 12.37
C GLN A 289 -2.08 4.36 13.38
N LEU A 290 -3.38 4.15 13.23
CA LEU A 290 -4.38 4.66 14.18
C LEU A 290 -4.22 4.00 15.56
N ALA A 291 -4.05 2.68 15.61
CA ALA A 291 -3.93 1.92 16.86
C ALA A 291 -2.67 2.30 17.68
N ILE A 292 -1.54 2.54 17.02
CA ILE A 292 -0.30 2.95 17.69
C ILE A 292 -0.20 4.46 17.95
N GLY A 293 -1.23 5.24 17.59
CA GLY A 293 -1.27 6.69 17.80
C GLY A 293 -0.31 7.51 16.93
N GLU A 294 0.19 6.96 15.81
CA GLU A 294 1.04 7.69 14.87
C GLU A 294 0.23 8.49 13.84
N ALA A 295 -1.06 8.23 13.73
CA ALA A 295 -2.01 8.99 12.92
C ALA A 295 -3.33 9.19 13.68
N ASP A 296 -4.04 10.25 13.33
CA ASP A 296 -5.37 10.58 13.84
C ASP A 296 -6.45 10.20 12.83
N CYS A 297 -6.09 10.25 11.55
CA CYS A 297 -6.88 9.84 10.40
C CYS A 297 -6.03 9.03 9.41
N ALA A 298 -6.65 8.14 8.64
CA ALA A 298 -5.98 7.39 7.61
C ALA A 298 -6.82 7.33 6.33
N LEU A 299 -6.23 7.69 5.19
CA LEU A 299 -6.76 7.38 3.87
C LEU A 299 -6.22 6.02 3.42
N VAL A 300 -7.11 5.06 3.26
CA VAL A 300 -6.75 3.71 2.84
C VAL A 300 -7.55 3.31 1.61
N GLY A 301 -6.90 2.61 0.69
CA GLY A 301 -7.59 2.18 -0.51
C GLY A 301 -6.73 1.36 -1.44
N ALA A 302 -7.24 1.15 -2.65
CA ALA A 302 -6.42 0.59 -3.70
C ALA A 302 -6.95 0.99 -5.08
N VAL A 303 -6.07 0.91 -6.07
CA VAL A 303 -6.33 1.32 -7.45
C VAL A 303 -5.60 0.44 -8.45
N ASP A 304 -6.29 0.08 -9.51
CA ASP A 304 -5.67 -0.45 -10.73
C ASP A 304 -6.38 0.13 -11.95
N GLU A 305 -5.62 0.35 -13.03
CA GLU A 305 -6.10 0.89 -14.29
C GLU A 305 -6.14 -0.19 -15.39
N LEU A 306 -7.04 -0.03 -16.34
CA LEU A 306 -7.17 -0.88 -17.50
C LEU A 306 -6.67 -0.16 -18.76
N ASN A 307 -5.56 -0.66 -19.32
CA ASN A 307 -4.98 -0.17 -20.56
C ASN A 307 -4.42 -1.34 -21.38
N LYS A 308 -3.69 -1.06 -22.46
CA LYS A 308 -3.17 -2.11 -23.37
C LYS A 308 -2.24 -3.12 -22.68
N TYR A 309 -1.50 -2.72 -21.62
CA TYR A 309 -0.51 -3.57 -20.98
C TYR A 309 -1.13 -4.64 -20.08
N PRO A 310 -1.99 -4.35 -19.08
CA PRO A 310 -2.67 -5.38 -18.30
C PRO A 310 -3.53 -6.30 -19.18
N LEU A 311 -4.15 -5.78 -20.24
CA LEU A 311 -4.89 -6.61 -21.20
C LEU A 311 -3.97 -7.60 -21.92
N ALA A 312 -2.81 -7.15 -22.41
CA ALA A 312 -1.83 -8.02 -23.08
C ALA A 312 -1.24 -9.06 -22.12
N ILE A 313 -0.89 -8.66 -20.89
CA ILE A 313 -0.38 -9.55 -19.84
C ILE A 313 -1.41 -10.63 -19.52
N GLY A 314 -2.64 -10.23 -19.26
CA GLY A 314 -3.71 -11.15 -18.92
C GLY A 314 -4.06 -12.11 -20.06
N LYS A 315 -4.01 -11.64 -21.33
CA LYS A 315 -4.16 -12.50 -22.50
C LYS A 315 -3.02 -13.54 -22.60
N ARG A 316 -1.76 -13.11 -22.42
CA ARG A 316 -0.59 -13.99 -22.44
C ARG A 316 -0.65 -15.06 -21.36
N TRP A 317 -1.09 -14.71 -20.17
CA TRP A 317 -1.21 -15.63 -19.04
C TRP A 317 -2.54 -16.37 -19.00
N LYS A 318 -3.41 -16.21 -20.01
CA LYS A 318 -4.74 -16.82 -20.11
C LYS A 318 -5.63 -16.52 -18.89
N LEU A 319 -5.51 -15.30 -18.37
CA LEU A 319 -6.31 -14.84 -17.24
C LEU A 319 -7.74 -14.47 -17.66
N TRP A 320 -7.94 -14.10 -18.92
CA TRP A 320 -9.24 -13.67 -19.44
C TRP A 320 -9.98 -14.81 -20.11
N ASN A 321 -11.23 -14.98 -19.75
CA ASN A 321 -12.17 -15.92 -20.35
C ASN A 321 -13.58 -15.30 -20.44
N LYS A 322 -14.58 -16.05 -20.95
CA LYS A 322 -15.96 -15.55 -21.07
C LYS A 322 -16.62 -15.13 -19.75
N LYS A 323 -16.10 -15.61 -18.60
CA LYS A 323 -16.62 -15.32 -17.26
C LYS A 323 -15.77 -14.29 -16.52
N THR A 324 -14.47 -14.22 -16.83
CA THR A 324 -13.51 -13.32 -16.20
C THR A 324 -13.31 -12.10 -17.07
N ILE A 325 -14.07 -11.05 -16.83
CA ILE A 325 -14.04 -9.80 -17.59
C ILE A 325 -13.04 -8.86 -16.93
N PRO A 326 -11.99 -8.39 -17.63
CA PRO A 326 -11.05 -7.43 -17.05
C PRO A 326 -11.72 -6.13 -16.68
N GLY A 327 -11.30 -5.55 -15.58
CA GLY A 327 -11.82 -4.31 -15.03
C GLY A 327 -10.76 -3.34 -14.54
N GLU A 328 -11.21 -2.19 -14.09
CA GLU A 328 -10.41 -1.15 -13.43
C GLU A 328 -11.24 -0.46 -12.34
N GLY A 329 -10.58 0.23 -11.44
CA GLY A 329 -11.27 1.04 -10.45
C GLY A 329 -10.35 1.51 -9.33
N VAL A 330 -10.90 2.43 -8.55
CA VAL A 330 -10.28 2.92 -7.31
C VAL A 330 -11.33 3.03 -6.22
N MET A 331 -10.94 2.69 -5.01
CA MET A 331 -11.69 3.03 -3.81
C MET A 331 -10.72 3.55 -2.76
N ILE A 332 -11.04 4.70 -2.17
CA ILE A 332 -10.36 5.28 -1.02
C ILE A 332 -11.38 5.46 0.10
N ALA A 333 -11.05 4.99 1.28
CA ALA A 333 -11.81 5.17 2.50
C ALA A 333 -11.06 6.09 3.47
N SER A 334 -11.79 6.98 4.14
CA SER A 334 -11.30 7.73 5.28
C SER A 334 -11.61 6.97 6.56
N LEU A 335 -10.61 6.77 7.41
CA LEU A 335 -10.70 6.03 8.66
C LEU A 335 -10.26 6.89 9.83
N THR A 336 -10.96 6.72 10.97
CA THR A 336 -10.54 7.21 12.29
C THR A 336 -10.66 6.08 13.31
N ARG A 337 -10.17 6.29 14.55
CA ARG A 337 -10.50 5.36 15.63
C ARG A 337 -12.02 5.34 15.83
N ALA A 338 -12.58 4.16 16.15
CA ALA A 338 -14.04 4.02 16.30
C ALA A 338 -14.62 4.97 17.33
N GLU A 339 -13.91 5.20 18.43
CA GLU A 339 -14.29 6.11 19.52
C GLU A 339 -14.37 7.60 19.11
N ASN A 340 -13.69 7.97 18.03
CA ASN A 340 -13.63 9.37 17.55
C ASN A 340 -14.71 9.71 16.51
N SER A 341 -15.60 8.77 16.17
CA SER A 341 -16.67 9.00 15.20
C SER A 341 -18.04 8.76 15.80
N ALA A 342 -18.86 9.82 15.86
CA ALA A 342 -20.23 9.72 16.36
C ALA A 342 -21.18 9.06 15.35
N THR A 343 -20.92 9.18 14.05
CA THR A 343 -21.78 8.68 12.97
C THR A 343 -20.98 8.03 11.86
N PRO A 344 -20.34 6.87 12.11
CA PRO A 344 -19.58 6.18 11.09
C PRO A 344 -20.50 5.65 9.98
N LEU A 345 -19.96 5.53 8.78
CA LEU A 345 -20.61 4.78 7.70
C LEU A 345 -20.70 3.28 8.03
N ALA A 346 -19.64 2.77 8.63
CA ALA A 346 -19.50 1.42 9.16
C ALA A 346 -18.24 1.35 10.03
N CYS A 347 -18.07 0.26 10.79
CA CYS A 347 -16.86 -0.02 11.55
C CYS A 347 -16.12 -1.22 10.96
N VAL A 348 -14.80 -1.14 10.86
CA VAL A 348 -13.94 -2.28 10.56
C VAL A 348 -13.41 -2.84 11.87
N THR A 349 -13.80 -4.05 12.23
CA THR A 349 -13.42 -4.68 13.49
C THR A 349 -12.19 -5.56 13.35
N THR A 350 -11.99 -6.15 12.19
CA THR A 350 -10.90 -7.12 11.96
C THR A 350 -10.40 -7.06 10.54
N VAL A 351 -9.08 -7.03 10.39
CA VAL A 351 -8.38 -7.33 9.15
C VAL A 351 -7.31 -8.37 9.44
N ARG A 352 -7.30 -9.45 8.68
CA ARG A 352 -6.31 -10.51 8.82
C ARG A 352 -5.76 -10.92 7.47
N LEU A 353 -4.44 -10.95 7.37
CA LEU A 353 -3.71 -11.38 6.17
C LEU A 353 -3.09 -12.75 6.41
N GLY A 354 -2.97 -13.56 5.36
CA GLY A 354 -2.40 -14.88 5.48
C GLY A 354 -2.06 -15.53 4.13
N ARG A 355 -1.69 -16.79 4.20
CA ARG A 355 -1.47 -17.63 3.02
C ARG A 355 -2.23 -18.93 3.17
N TRP A 356 -2.82 -19.39 2.06
CA TRP A 356 -3.33 -20.76 1.94
C TRP A 356 -2.33 -21.64 1.19
N ARG A 357 -2.44 -22.95 1.36
CA ARG A 357 -1.52 -23.94 0.77
C ARG A 357 -2.31 -24.97 -0.02
N LYS A 358 -1.67 -25.55 -1.02
CA LYS A 358 -2.20 -26.72 -1.73
C LYS A 358 -1.87 -28.01 -0.96
N PRO A 359 -2.80 -28.99 -0.91
CA PRO A 359 -4.18 -28.89 -1.38
C PRO A 359 -4.99 -27.91 -0.53
N PHE A 360 -6.01 -27.27 -1.16
CA PHE A 360 -6.90 -26.34 -0.45
C PHE A 360 -7.79 -27.11 0.53
N ASP A 361 -7.93 -26.59 1.74
CA ASP A 361 -8.72 -27.19 2.81
C ASP A 361 -9.69 -26.15 3.38
N ALA A 362 -10.96 -26.26 3.01
CA ALA A 362 -12.01 -25.33 3.42
C ALA A 362 -12.28 -25.37 4.93
N GLY A 363 -12.08 -26.51 5.59
CA GLY A 363 -12.20 -26.64 7.04
C GLY A 363 -11.16 -25.82 7.76
N ARG A 364 -9.88 -25.97 7.37
CA ARG A 364 -8.76 -25.20 7.92
C ARG A 364 -8.90 -23.71 7.64
N GLU A 365 -9.40 -23.33 6.46
CA GLU A 365 -9.67 -21.93 6.14
C GLU A 365 -10.79 -21.35 7.02
N ALA A 366 -11.86 -22.08 7.23
CA ALA A 366 -12.93 -21.65 8.10
C ALA A 366 -12.48 -21.53 9.57
N ASP A 367 -11.59 -22.43 10.05
CA ASP A 367 -10.98 -22.33 11.40
C ASP A 367 -10.12 -21.04 11.50
N TRP A 368 -9.33 -20.75 10.46
CA TRP A 368 -8.50 -19.55 10.42
C TRP A 368 -9.34 -18.28 10.46
N ILE A 369 -10.50 -18.26 9.80
CA ILE A 369 -11.45 -17.13 9.83
C ILE A 369 -12.12 -17.04 11.20
N ALA A 370 -12.70 -18.13 11.70
CA ALA A 370 -13.43 -18.18 12.98
C ALA A 370 -12.54 -17.84 14.19
N ALA A 371 -11.22 -18.07 14.11
CA ALA A 371 -10.27 -17.65 15.13
C ALA A 371 -10.07 -16.12 15.21
N ALA A 372 -10.55 -15.36 14.22
CA ALA A 372 -10.37 -13.92 14.15
C ALA A 372 -11.70 -13.13 14.16
N VAL A 373 -12.82 -13.78 13.85
CA VAL A 373 -14.12 -13.14 13.67
C VAL A 373 -15.19 -13.91 14.44
N ASP A 374 -15.98 -13.21 15.24
CA ASP A 374 -17.18 -13.79 15.84
C ASP A 374 -18.27 -13.96 14.77
N LEU A 375 -18.51 -15.21 14.37
CA LEU A 375 -19.47 -15.56 13.33
C LEU A 375 -20.93 -15.22 13.69
N LYS A 376 -21.24 -15.00 14.97
CA LYS A 376 -22.59 -14.57 15.40
C LYS A 376 -22.95 -13.21 14.83
N ASN A 377 -21.93 -12.36 14.64
CA ASN A 377 -22.07 -11.00 14.13
C ASN A 377 -21.90 -10.88 12.60
N VAL A 378 -21.81 -12.01 11.87
CA VAL A 378 -21.65 -12.03 10.41
C VAL A 378 -22.88 -12.67 9.77
N GLU A 379 -23.55 -11.95 8.90
CA GLU A 379 -24.70 -12.47 8.15
C GLU A 379 -24.35 -12.74 6.68
N ILE A 380 -23.49 -11.91 6.10
CA ILE A 380 -23.10 -11.97 4.70
C ILE A 380 -21.61 -12.25 4.57
N ILE A 381 -21.27 -13.23 3.73
CA ILE A 381 -19.92 -13.43 3.23
C ILE A 381 -19.84 -12.86 1.82
N LEU A 382 -19.04 -11.81 1.64
CA LEU A 382 -18.82 -11.17 0.35
C LEU A 382 -17.48 -11.64 -0.22
N SER A 383 -17.48 -12.22 -1.40
CA SER A 383 -16.28 -12.80 -2.00
C SER A 383 -15.99 -12.29 -3.41
N GLY A 384 -14.74 -12.46 -3.83
CA GLY A 384 -14.29 -12.21 -5.19
C GLY A 384 -14.56 -13.37 -6.16
N ALA A 385 -15.46 -14.29 -5.83
CA ALA A 385 -15.81 -15.42 -6.69
C ALA A 385 -16.46 -14.91 -7.97
N LYS A 386 -15.80 -15.08 -9.10
CA LYS A 386 -16.37 -15.00 -10.44
C LYS A 386 -15.33 -15.30 -11.53
N GLY A 387 -15.48 -16.47 -12.13
CA GLY A 387 -14.81 -16.78 -13.39
C GLY A 387 -13.54 -17.62 -13.30
N TRP A 388 -13.08 -17.94 -12.10
CA TRP A 388 -11.98 -18.87 -11.84
C TRP A 388 -12.54 -20.13 -11.17
N PRO A 389 -12.83 -21.22 -11.93
CA PRO A 389 -13.56 -22.36 -11.39
C PRO A 389 -13.00 -22.89 -10.07
N ASP A 390 -11.69 -23.13 -9.99
CA ASP A 390 -11.04 -23.65 -8.79
C ASP A 390 -11.19 -22.71 -7.58
N LEU A 391 -11.09 -21.39 -7.78
CA LEU A 391 -11.27 -20.42 -6.71
C LEU A 391 -12.75 -20.25 -6.33
N ASP A 392 -13.65 -20.32 -7.30
CA ASP A 392 -15.10 -20.20 -7.06
C ASP A 392 -15.60 -21.39 -6.23
N GLU A 393 -15.08 -22.62 -6.49
CA GLU A 393 -15.33 -23.80 -5.67
C GLU A 393 -14.76 -23.64 -4.27
N ASN A 394 -13.52 -23.12 -4.14
CA ASN A 394 -12.90 -22.87 -2.85
C ASN A 394 -13.71 -21.89 -2.00
N TYR A 395 -14.16 -20.77 -2.59
CA TYR A 395 -15.04 -19.82 -1.90
C TYR A 395 -16.33 -20.47 -1.42
N SER A 396 -16.98 -21.24 -2.27
CA SER A 396 -18.23 -21.92 -1.95
C SER A 396 -18.05 -22.94 -0.82
N ALA A 397 -16.97 -23.70 -0.85
CA ALA A 397 -16.62 -24.68 0.20
C ALA A 397 -16.36 -24.00 1.56
N VAL A 398 -15.65 -22.85 1.57
CA VAL A 398 -15.39 -22.10 2.81
C VAL A 398 -16.69 -21.49 3.36
N VAL A 399 -17.58 -20.96 2.51
CA VAL A 399 -18.89 -20.45 2.95
C VAL A 399 -19.73 -21.55 3.59
N ALA A 400 -19.76 -22.76 3.01
CA ALA A 400 -20.46 -23.90 3.59
C ALA A 400 -19.85 -24.29 4.95
N ALA A 401 -18.52 -24.34 5.06
CA ALA A 401 -17.83 -24.66 6.31
C ALA A 401 -18.07 -23.60 7.40
N LEU A 402 -18.09 -22.31 7.04
CA LEU A 402 -18.40 -21.23 7.98
C LEU A 402 -19.86 -21.26 8.43
N SER A 403 -20.80 -21.55 7.52
CA SER A 403 -22.21 -21.71 7.85
C SER A 403 -22.45 -22.86 8.85
N ALA A 404 -21.73 -23.98 8.67
CA ALA A 404 -21.78 -25.09 9.62
C ALA A 404 -21.26 -24.69 11.02
N ARG A 405 -20.17 -23.90 11.10
CA ARG A 405 -19.62 -23.39 12.37
C ARG A 405 -20.54 -22.37 13.04
N ALA A 406 -21.20 -21.55 12.25
CA ALA A 406 -22.15 -20.56 12.74
C ALA A 406 -23.48 -21.20 13.23
N GLY A 407 -23.74 -22.48 12.94
CA GLY A 407 -25.00 -23.15 13.19
C GLY A 407 -26.19 -22.60 12.40
N ARG A 408 -25.94 -21.80 11.36
CA ARG A 408 -26.94 -21.18 10.50
C ARG A 408 -26.39 -20.92 9.10
N LYS A 409 -27.27 -20.78 8.13
CA LYS A 409 -26.88 -20.42 6.76
C LYS A 409 -26.40 -18.96 6.73
N LEU A 410 -25.17 -18.73 6.26
CA LEU A 410 -24.64 -17.40 5.93
C LEU A 410 -24.96 -17.08 4.47
N GLU A 411 -25.36 -15.85 4.20
CA GLU A 411 -25.61 -15.40 2.83
C GLU A 411 -24.28 -15.24 2.07
N HIS A 412 -24.17 -15.78 0.85
CA HIS A 412 -23.00 -15.61 0.02
C HIS A 412 -23.29 -14.66 -1.14
N GLN A 413 -22.57 -13.57 -1.21
CA GLN A 413 -22.63 -12.60 -2.29
C GLN A 413 -21.27 -12.41 -2.95
N THR A 414 -21.26 -11.88 -4.18
CA THR A 414 -20.05 -11.59 -4.95
C THR A 414 -20.10 -10.16 -5.47
N TYR A 415 -18.94 -9.53 -5.75
CA TYR A 415 -18.85 -8.13 -6.18
C TYR A 415 -18.21 -7.92 -7.55
N LYS A 416 -17.43 -8.88 -8.07
CA LYS A 416 -16.69 -8.71 -9.34
C LYS A 416 -17.56 -8.55 -10.58
N GLN A 417 -18.83 -8.95 -10.53
CA GLN A 417 -19.80 -8.64 -11.58
C GLN A 417 -20.05 -7.13 -11.75
N LEU A 418 -19.76 -6.33 -10.73
CA LEU A 418 -19.95 -4.88 -10.73
C LEU A 418 -18.73 -4.12 -11.25
N CYS A 419 -17.51 -4.62 -10.97
CA CYS A 419 -16.27 -3.90 -11.26
C CYS A 419 -15.34 -4.63 -12.24
N GLY A 420 -15.58 -5.90 -12.54
CA GLY A 420 -14.68 -6.74 -13.30
C GLY A 420 -13.53 -7.32 -12.46
N GLU A 421 -12.60 -7.97 -13.16
CA GLU A 421 -11.43 -8.62 -12.56
C GLU A 421 -10.19 -7.71 -12.69
N PHE A 422 -9.61 -7.36 -11.58
CA PHE A 422 -8.31 -6.69 -11.46
C PHE A 422 -7.74 -6.99 -10.07
N HIS A 423 -6.45 -6.80 -9.88
CA HIS A 423 -5.79 -7.24 -8.65
C HIS A 423 -6.38 -6.60 -7.39
N SER A 424 -6.62 -5.30 -7.40
CA SER A 424 -7.15 -4.59 -6.23
C SER A 424 -8.68 -4.53 -6.16
N ALA A 425 -9.39 -5.42 -6.87
CA ALA A 425 -10.86 -5.43 -6.91
C ALA A 425 -11.51 -5.58 -5.51
N SER A 426 -10.81 -6.14 -4.52
CA SER A 426 -11.31 -6.24 -3.14
C SER A 426 -11.58 -4.89 -2.49
N ALA A 427 -10.91 -3.82 -2.92
CA ALA A 427 -11.23 -2.45 -2.51
C ALA A 427 -12.66 -2.05 -2.91
N PHE A 428 -13.06 -2.41 -4.13
CA PHE A 428 -14.44 -2.21 -4.57
C PHE A 428 -15.40 -3.09 -3.76
N GLY A 429 -15.03 -4.35 -3.49
CA GLY A 429 -15.77 -5.25 -2.60
C GLY A 429 -15.98 -4.65 -1.21
N PHE A 430 -14.99 -3.92 -0.67
CA PHE A 430 -15.13 -3.22 0.60
C PHE A 430 -16.19 -2.12 0.55
N SER A 431 -16.26 -1.33 -0.52
CA SER A 431 -17.32 -0.32 -0.68
C SER A 431 -18.72 -0.96 -0.72
N VAL A 432 -18.84 -2.12 -1.36
CA VAL A 432 -20.07 -2.92 -1.36
C VAL A 432 -20.40 -3.39 0.06
N ALA A 433 -19.41 -3.88 0.82
CA ALA A 433 -19.60 -4.31 2.21
C ALA A 433 -20.10 -3.18 3.10
N VAL A 434 -19.48 -1.97 3.01
CA VAL A 434 -19.95 -0.78 3.76
C VAL A 434 -21.38 -0.43 3.43
N ASN A 435 -21.77 -0.46 2.15
CA ASN A 435 -23.16 -0.15 1.76
C ASN A 435 -24.15 -1.23 2.22
N LEU A 436 -23.78 -2.51 2.18
CA LEU A 436 -24.63 -3.58 2.74
C LEU A 436 -24.83 -3.40 4.24
N VAL A 437 -23.78 -3.07 4.98
CA VAL A 437 -23.88 -2.78 6.43
C VAL A 437 -24.83 -1.61 6.69
N ARG A 438 -24.71 -0.51 5.95
CA ARG A 438 -25.59 0.67 6.08
C ARG A 438 -27.04 0.35 5.76
N GLY A 439 -27.29 -0.41 4.70
CA GLY A 439 -28.64 -0.74 4.25
C GLY A 439 -29.33 -1.80 5.10
N LYS A 440 -28.62 -2.89 5.41
CA LYS A 440 -29.18 -4.06 6.11
C LYS A 440 -28.91 -4.06 7.62
N LYS A 441 -28.02 -3.19 8.12
CA LYS A 441 -27.55 -3.15 9.52
C LYS A 441 -27.04 -4.52 10.02
N CYS A 442 -26.31 -5.23 9.16
CA CYS A 442 -25.78 -6.56 9.43
C CYS A 442 -24.28 -6.58 9.22
N GLY A 443 -23.58 -7.52 9.87
CA GLY A 443 -22.16 -7.72 9.68
C GLY A 443 -21.82 -8.41 8.34
N VAL A 444 -20.81 -7.91 7.67
CA VAL A 444 -20.31 -8.42 6.39
C VAL A 444 -18.86 -8.85 6.54
N LEU A 445 -18.56 -10.08 6.15
CA LEU A 445 -17.20 -10.60 6.03
C LEU A 445 -16.75 -10.56 4.57
N LEU A 446 -15.87 -9.65 4.23
CA LEU A 446 -15.16 -9.66 2.94
C LEU A 446 -14.04 -10.70 3.02
N TYR A 447 -14.05 -11.66 2.08
CA TYR A 447 -13.04 -12.71 1.99
C TYR A 447 -12.39 -12.73 0.62
N THR A 448 -11.07 -12.58 0.59
CA THR A 448 -10.25 -12.52 -0.63
C THR A 448 -9.27 -13.68 -0.69
N LEU A 449 -9.28 -14.40 -1.81
CA LEU A 449 -8.30 -15.43 -2.17
C LEU A 449 -7.55 -15.02 -3.44
N SER A 450 -6.24 -15.18 -3.39
CA SER A 450 -5.36 -15.05 -4.55
C SER A 450 -5.04 -16.42 -5.16
N PRO A 451 -5.00 -16.56 -6.48
CA PRO A 451 -4.52 -17.79 -7.14
C PRO A 451 -3.08 -18.14 -6.73
N ARG A 452 -2.32 -17.17 -6.24
CA ARG A 452 -0.92 -17.30 -5.80
C ARG A 452 -0.76 -17.66 -4.32
N GLY A 453 -1.84 -18.01 -3.65
CA GLY A 453 -1.83 -18.48 -2.27
C GLY A 453 -1.96 -17.39 -1.20
N ALA A 454 -2.04 -16.12 -1.54
CA ALA A 454 -2.37 -15.07 -0.58
C ALA A 454 -3.87 -15.11 -0.23
N LYS A 455 -4.21 -14.72 0.98
CA LYS A 455 -5.59 -14.60 1.44
C LYS A 455 -5.75 -13.47 2.43
N ALA A 456 -6.94 -12.92 2.49
CA ALA A 456 -7.28 -11.89 3.47
C ALA A 456 -8.76 -11.94 3.86
N ILE A 457 -9.04 -11.45 5.06
CA ILE A 457 -10.40 -11.12 5.51
C ILE A 457 -10.46 -9.70 6.02
N CYS A 458 -11.63 -9.10 5.85
CA CYS A 458 -12.02 -7.84 6.47
C CYS A 458 -13.45 -7.98 7.01
N CYS A 459 -13.64 -7.76 8.32
CA CYS A 459 -14.95 -7.79 8.94
C CYS A 459 -15.48 -6.35 9.10
N VAL A 460 -16.63 -6.06 8.50
CA VAL A 460 -17.31 -4.76 8.52
C VAL A 460 -18.61 -4.89 9.29
N GLN A 461 -18.83 -4.00 10.24
CA GLN A 461 -19.97 -4.01 11.17
C GLN A 461 -20.71 -2.67 11.13
N PRO A 462 -21.98 -2.62 11.56
CA PRO A 462 -22.72 -1.38 11.71
C PRO A 462 -22.06 -0.34 12.61
#